data_7c52a628639e5e5b7c211c439b6ffe79
#
_entry.id   7c52a628639e5e5b7c211c439b6ffe79
#
_cell.length_a   1.000
_cell.length_b   1.000
_cell.length_c   1.000
_cell.angle_alpha   90.00
_cell.angle_beta   90.00
_cell.angle_gamma   90.00
#
_symmetry.space_group_name_H-M   'P 1'
#
loop_
_entity.id
_entity.type
_entity.pdbx_description
1 polymer ?
#
loop_
_entity_poly.entity_id
_entity_poly.type
_entity_poly.pdbx_seq_one_letter_code
_entity_poly.pdbx_strand_id
1 'polypeptide(L)'
;MKIICHNCGELYVQNKVAGGRNNILSEYVKATQNDKIVECATCKSPKFFVNKDEKEPYIYFKEKTKNDVNRKIMYNFEIQNILNKISFDTCKKLMVPFQCHPTKLILNNILVPPNTIRPEIKIGGQKTSSNDLTVLIKEIVTYNNNIGVKIVDESEITKNIYDNTCLMEQTYFAFVKGATAGQQTLNSNNKNYV
;
A
#
# COMPACT_ATOMS: atom_id res chain seq x y z
N MET A 1 1.20 -2.97 -9.92
CA MET A 1 0.95 -1.64 -10.52
C MET A 1 1.95 -1.27 -11.62
N LYS A 2 3.22 -1.68 -11.60
CA LYS A 2 4.17 -1.33 -12.68
C LYS A 2 3.80 -1.90 -14.06
N ILE A 3 3.02 -2.97 -14.11
CA ILE A 3 2.66 -3.73 -15.31
C ILE A 3 1.25 -3.44 -15.84
N ILE A 4 0.45 -2.68 -15.08
CA ILE A 4 -0.98 -2.47 -15.31
C ILE A 4 -1.22 -1.00 -15.60
N CYS A 5 -2.09 -0.73 -16.57
CA CYS A 5 -2.56 0.61 -16.86
C CYS A 5 -3.45 1.13 -15.72
N HIS A 6 -3.15 2.31 -15.20
CA HIS A 6 -3.91 2.97 -14.14
C HIS A 6 -5.33 3.38 -14.57
N ASN A 7 -5.53 3.58 -15.88
CA ASN A 7 -6.81 4.04 -16.41
C ASN A 7 -7.78 2.90 -16.71
N CYS A 8 -7.34 1.83 -17.39
CA CYS A 8 -8.22 0.73 -17.81
C CYS A 8 -7.98 -0.61 -17.10
N GLY A 9 -6.92 -0.76 -16.29
CA GLY A 9 -6.62 -2.00 -15.58
C GLY A 9 -5.98 -3.10 -16.45
N GLU A 10 -5.77 -2.86 -17.75
CA GLU A 10 -5.16 -3.82 -18.65
C GLU A 10 -3.62 -3.79 -18.57
N LEU A 11 -2.99 -4.89 -18.99
CA LEU A 11 -1.53 -4.97 -19.06
C LEU A 11 -0.98 -4.02 -20.12
N TYR A 12 0.13 -3.34 -19.81
CA TYR A 12 0.85 -2.55 -20.81
C TYR A 12 1.42 -3.42 -21.92
N VAL A 13 1.84 -4.64 -21.60
CA VAL A 13 2.32 -5.64 -22.57
C VAL A 13 1.21 -6.63 -22.85
N GLN A 14 0.64 -6.58 -24.06
CA GLN A 14 -0.48 -7.43 -24.47
C GLN A 14 -0.03 -8.85 -24.89
N ASN A 15 1.19 -8.97 -25.42
CA ASN A 15 1.72 -10.25 -25.86
C ASN A 15 1.98 -11.16 -24.64
N LYS A 16 1.74 -12.46 -24.87
CA LYS A 16 2.04 -13.47 -23.86
C LYS A 16 3.53 -13.47 -23.59
N VAL A 17 3.91 -13.20 -22.35
CA VAL A 17 5.30 -13.27 -21.90
C VAL A 17 5.62 -14.72 -21.56
N ALA A 18 6.77 -15.22 -22.02
CA ALA A 18 7.23 -16.55 -21.66
C ALA A 18 7.63 -16.58 -20.19
N GLY A 19 7.03 -17.48 -19.41
CA GLY A 19 7.35 -17.62 -17.99
C GLY A 19 6.45 -18.65 -17.31
N GLY A 20 6.98 -19.32 -16.31
CA GLY A 20 6.22 -20.18 -15.41
C GLY A 20 5.52 -19.36 -14.31
N ARG A 21 4.66 -20.02 -13.54
CA ARG A 21 3.86 -19.39 -12.46
C ARG A 21 4.69 -18.55 -11.48
N ASN A 22 5.91 -19.00 -11.16
CA ASN A 22 6.77 -18.32 -10.20
C ASN A 22 7.46 -17.07 -10.76
N ASN A 23 7.60 -16.96 -12.10
CA ASN A 23 8.38 -15.90 -12.74
C ASN A 23 7.55 -14.96 -13.60
N ILE A 24 6.28 -15.28 -13.86
CA ILE A 24 5.46 -14.55 -14.83
C ILE A 24 5.36 -13.04 -14.48
N LEU A 25 5.19 -12.69 -13.21
CA LEU A 25 5.13 -11.30 -12.77
C LEU A 25 6.45 -10.56 -13.03
N SER A 26 7.60 -11.18 -12.75
CA SER A 26 8.91 -10.58 -12.98
C SER A 26 9.18 -10.40 -14.47
N GLU A 27 8.76 -11.34 -15.31
CA GLU A 27 8.90 -11.23 -16.76
C GLU A 27 8.02 -10.11 -17.34
N TYR A 28 6.78 -9.96 -16.86
CA TYR A 28 5.95 -8.80 -17.23
C TYR A 28 6.55 -7.48 -16.75
N VAL A 29 7.15 -7.44 -15.56
CA VAL A 29 7.84 -6.24 -15.05
C VAL A 29 9.02 -5.90 -15.98
N LYS A 30 9.86 -6.85 -16.33
CA LYS A 30 11.00 -6.66 -17.27
C LYS A 30 10.50 -6.14 -18.63
N ALA A 31 9.49 -6.82 -19.20
CA ALA A 31 8.92 -6.43 -20.48
C ALA A 31 8.32 -5.02 -20.46
N THR A 32 7.71 -4.63 -19.33
CA THR A 32 7.11 -3.30 -19.18
C THR A 32 8.16 -2.21 -18.92
N GLN A 33 9.33 -2.54 -18.39
CA GLN A 33 10.43 -1.59 -18.20
C GLN A 33 11.05 -1.09 -19.51
N ASN A 34 10.69 -1.68 -20.63
CA ASN A 34 11.14 -1.23 -21.94
C ASN A 34 10.67 0.22 -22.18
N ASP A 35 11.61 1.12 -22.47
CA ASP A 35 11.36 2.55 -22.72
C ASP A 35 10.50 2.82 -23.97
N LYS A 36 10.33 1.81 -24.83
CA LYS A 36 9.47 1.90 -26.01
C LYS A 36 7.97 1.92 -25.67
N ILE A 37 7.59 1.50 -24.46
CA ILE A 37 6.19 1.53 -24.02
C ILE A 37 5.94 2.84 -23.32
N VAL A 38 5.37 3.79 -24.04
CA VAL A 38 5.03 5.14 -23.55
C VAL A 38 3.55 5.29 -23.21
N GLU A 39 2.69 4.46 -23.78
CA GLU A 39 1.24 4.51 -23.60
C GLU A 39 0.61 3.10 -23.47
N CYS A 40 -0.62 3.06 -23.00
CA CYS A 40 -1.40 1.83 -22.96
C CYS A 40 -1.93 1.48 -24.35
N ALA A 41 -1.72 0.23 -24.79
CA ALA A 41 -2.19 -0.24 -26.08
C ALA A 41 -3.73 -0.20 -26.19
N THR A 42 -4.44 -0.39 -25.08
CA THR A 42 -5.90 -0.47 -25.04
C THR A 42 -6.58 0.90 -25.00
N CYS A 43 -6.21 1.74 -24.04
CA CYS A 43 -6.90 3.02 -23.78
C CYS A 43 -6.09 4.25 -24.17
N LYS A 44 -4.89 4.09 -24.71
CA LYS A 44 -3.98 5.17 -25.13
C LYS A 44 -3.57 6.15 -24.03
N SER A 45 -3.87 5.83 -22.78
CA SER A 45 -3.40 6.64 -21.67
C SER A 45 -1.87 6.56 -21.52
N PRO A 46 -1.20 7.64 -21.13
CA PRO A 46 0.22 7.65 -20.93
C PRO A 46 0.61 6.66 -19.82
N LYS A 47 1.79 6.08 -19.97
CA LYS A 47 2.33 5.16 -18.97
C LYS A 47 2.83 5.92 -17.77
N PHE A 48 2.34 5.55 -16.60
CA PHE A 48 2.83 6.06 -15.33
C PHE A 48 3.92 5.16 -14.74
N PHE A 49 4.93 5.80 -14.18
CA PHE A 49 5.97 5.11 -13.44
C PHE A 49 5.64 5.18 -11.95
N VAL A 50 5.54 4.01 -11.32
CA VAL A 50 5.30 3.89 -9.88
C VAL A 50 6.64 3.75 -9.19
N ASN A 51 6.98 4.71 -8.35
CA ASN A 51 8.20 4.71 -7.56
C ASN A 51 7.84 4.79 -6.06
N LYS A 52 8.66 4.14 -5.25
CA LYS A 52 8.65 4.30 -3.80
C LYS A 52 9.75 5.29 -3.44
N ASP A 53 9.46 6.25 -2.57
CA ASP A 53 10.51 7.09 -2.01
C ASP A 53 11.30 6.28 -0.98
N GLU A 54 12.63 6.50 -0.93
CA GLU A 54 13.48 5.82 0.04
C GLU A 54 13.34 6.41 1.44
N LYS A 55 12.97 7.68 1.53
CA LYS A 55 12.89 8.43 2.79
C LYS A 55 11.50 8.44 3.40
N GLU A 56 10.48 8.36 2.55
CA GLU A 56 9.08 8.44 2.95
C GLU A 56 8.32 7.18 2.53
N PRO A 57 7.37 6.68 3.31
CA PRO A 57 6.63 5.44 3.00
C PRO A 57 5.66 5.59 1.83
N TYR A 58 5.87 6.57 0.96
CA TYR A 58 4.95 6.97 -0.07
C TYR A 58 5.16 6.26 -1.40
N ILE A 59 4.06 5.98 -2.07
CA ILE A 59 4.05 5.55 -3.46
C ILE A 59 3.72 6.75 -4.33
N TYR A 60 4.61 7.07 -5.27
CA TYR A 60 4.41 8.17 -6.20
C TYR A 60 4.13 7.67 -7.60
N PHE A 61 3.24 8.36 -8.27
CA PHE A 61 3.18 8.34 -9.72
C PHE A 61 4.12 9.40 -10.29
N LYS A 62 4.93 8.98 -11.25
CA LYS A 62 5.66 9.89 -12.13
C LYS A 62 5.07 9.80 -13.53
N GLU A 63 4.58 10.89 -14.02
CA GLU A 63 4.31 11.06 -15.43
C GLU A 63 5.60 11.56 -16.10
N LYS A 64 6.06 10.84 -17.12
CA LYS A 64 7.24 11.27 -17.89
C LYS A 64 6.76 12.20 -19.02
N THR A 65 6.57 13.46 -18.72
CA THR A 65 6.45 14.51 -19.72
C THR A 65 7.84 15.00 -20.14
N LYS A 66 7.98 15.49 -21.36
CA LYS A 66 9.28 15.85 -21.94
C LYS A 66 10.07 16.90 -21.13
N ASN A 67 9.40 17.72 -20.33
CA ASN A 67 10.00 18.86 -19.62
C ASN A 67 9.74 18.94 -18.11
N ASP A 68 8.84 18.10 -17.53
CA ASP A 68 8.53 18.14 -16.11
C ASP A 68 8.27 16.75 -15.55
N VAL A 69 8.74 16.52 -14.32
CA VAL A 69 8.47 15.31 -13.57
C VAL A 69 7.37 15.62 -12.55
N ASN A 70 6.12 15.56 -12.99
CA ASN A 70 5.00 15.65 -12.06
C ASN A 70 5.00 14.40 -11.16
N ARG A 71 5.23 14.61 -9.88
CA ARG A 71 5.11 13.58 -8.85
C ARG A 71 3.76 13.74 -8.16
N LYS A 72 2.89 12.74 -8.28
CA LYS A 72 1.63 12.68 -7.54
C LYS A 72 1.71 11.56 -6.52
N ILE A 73 1.43 11.89 -5.26
CA ILE A 73 1.27 10.89 -4.20
C ILE A 73 0.00 10.07 -4.48
N MET A 74 0.09 8.75 -4.29
CA MET A 74 -1.05 7.86 -4.42
C MET A 74 -1.60 7.47 -3.06
N TYR A 75 -2.90 7.66 -2.91
CA TYR A 75 -3.63 7.18 -1.74
C TYR A 75 -4.09 5.73 -1.90
N ASN A 76 -4.30 5.04 -0.80
CA ASN A 76 -4.75 3.64 -0.81
C ASN A 76 -6.07 3.45 -1.54
N PHE A 77 -7.00 4.40 -1.46
CA PHE A 77 -8.25 4.34 -2.22
C PHE A 77 -8.04 4.49 -3.74
N GLU A 78 -7.07 5.30 -4.18
CA GLU A 78 -6.70 5.40 -5.61
C GLU A 78 -6.08 4.10 -6.10
N ILE A 79 -5.20 3.50 -5.28
CA ILE A 79 -4.61 2.18 -5.55
C ILE A 79 -5.71 1.13 -5.65
N GLN A 80 -6.65 1.13 -4.71
CA GLN A 80 -7.79 0.21 -4.72
C GLN A 80 -8.66 0.37 -5.98
N ASN A 81 -8.93 1.61 -6.37
CA ASN A 81 -9.68 1.91 -7.59
C ASN A 81 -8.98 1.39 -8.86
N ILE A 82 -7.65 1.50 -8.92
CA ILE A 82 -6.87 0.94 -10.04
C ILE A 82 -6.92 -0.59 -10.01
N LEU A 83 -6.75 -1.20 -8.85
CA LEU A 83 -6.78 -2.65 -8.71
C LEU A 83 -8.18 -3.23 -9.04
N ASN A 84 -9.26 -2.50 -8.73
CA ASN A 84 -10.64 -2.88 -9.08
C ASN A 84 -10.89 -2.95 -10.60
N LYS A 85 -10.10 -2.21 -11.39
CA LYS A 85 -10.22 -2.22 -12.86
C LYS A 85 -9.57 -3.44 -13.52
N ILE A 86 -8.80 -4.23 -12.77
CA ILE A 86 -8.12 -5.41 -13.31
C ILE A 86 -9.16 -6.46 -13.68
N SER A 87 -9.17 -6.85 -14.95
CA SER A 87 -10.11 -7.84 -15.46
C SER A 87 -9.71 -9.26 -15.05
N PHE A 88 -10.69 -10.17 -15.07
CA PHE A 88 -10.44 -11.60 -14.86
C PHE A 88 -9.43 -12.15 -15.88
N ASP A 89 -9.50 -11.72 -17.13
CA ASP A 89 -8.56 -12.15 -18.18
C ASP A 89 -7.14 -11.68 -17.89
N THR A 90 -6.98 -10.48 -17.36
CA THR A 90 -5.68 -9.98 -16.90
C THR A 90 -5.14 -10.83 -15.76
N CYS A 91 -5.96 -11.20 -14.77
CA CYS A 91 -5.57 -12.11 -13.69
C CYS A 91 -5.14 -13.48 -14.24
N LYS A 92 -5.87 -14.01 -15.22
CA LYS A 92 -5.54 -15.29 -15.88
C LYS A 92 -4.21 -15.23 -16.61
N LYS A 93 -3.93 -14.13 -17.35
CA LYS A 93 -2.63 -13.90 -18.01
C LYS A 93 -1.47 -13.87 -17.00
N LEU A 94 -1.71 -13.29 -15.81
CA LEU A 94 -0.74 -13.22 -14.73
C LEU A 94 -0.68 -14.50 -13.88
N MET A 95 -1.44 -15.53 -14.22
CA MET A 95 -1.56 -16.78 -13.45
C MET A 95 -1.97 -16.55 -11.99
N VAL A 96 -2.70 -15.47 -11.70
CA VAL A 96 -3.25 -15.17 -10.38
C VAL A 96 -4.61 -15.86 -10.26
N PRO A 97 -4.82 -16.73 -9.25
CA PRO A 97 -6.13 -17.33 -9.00
C PRO A 97 -7.19 -16.26 -8.73
N PHE A 98 -8.42 -16.49 -9.18
CA PHE A 98 -9.52 -15.53 -8.98
C PHE A 98 -9.77 -15.21 -7.50
N GLN A 99 -9.62 -16.21 -6.63
CA GLN A 99 -9.73 -16.02 -5.17
C GLN A 99 -8.68 -15.06 -4.61
N CYS A 100 -7.55 -14.87 -5.33
CA CYS A 100 -6.43 -14.01 -4.96
C CYS A 100 -6.41 -12.71 -5.78
N HIS A 101 -7.57 -12.18 -6.18
CA HIS A 101 -7.63 -10.93 -6.93
C HIS A 101 -6.83 -9.82 -6.22
N PRO A 102 -6.03 -9.01 -6.94
CA PRO A 102 -5.12 -8.01 -6.36
C PRO A 102 -5.79 -6.99 -5.43
N THR A 103 -7.09 -6.74 -5.57
CA THR A 103 -7.86 -5.88 -4.64
C THR A 103 -7.82 -6.38 -3.19
N LYS A 104 -7.68 -7.70 -3.00
CA LYS A 104 -7.60 -8.30 -1.66
C LYS A 104 -6.28 -8.03 -0.92
N LEU A 105 -5.30 -7.43 -1.61
CA LEU A 105 -4.07 -6.96 -0.98
C LEU A 105 -4.29 -5.71 -0.13
N ILE A 106 -5.39 -4.99 -0.37
CA ILE A 106 -5.78 -3.83 0.43
C ILE A 106 -6.80 -4.28 1.46
N LEU A 107 -6.42 -4.20 2.72
CA LEU A 107 -7.27 -4.59 3.83
C LEU A 107 -8.18 -3.44 4.21
N ASN A 108 -9.49 -3.68 4.19
CA ASN A 108 -10.50 -2.72 4.67
C ASN A 108 -10.87 -2.97 6.14
N ASN A 109 -10.62 -4.17 6.64
CA ASN A 109 -10.94 -4.59 8.00
C ASN A 109 -9.74 -5.29 8.62
N ILE A 110 -9.53 -5.03 9.90
CA ILE A 110 -8.48 -5.66 10.71
C ILE A 110 -9.13 -6.61 11.69
N LEU A 111 -8.62 -7.84 11.79
CA LEU A 111 -9.06 -8.79 12.78
C LEU A 111 -8.53 -8.39 14.16
N VAL A 112 -9.43 -8.09 15.08
CA VAL A 112 -9.09 -7.74 16.46
C VAL A 112 -9.13 -9.00 17.31
N PRO A 113 -8.01 -9.45 17.90
CA PRO A 113 -8.00 -10.62 18.78
C PRO A 113 -8.78 -10.35 20.06
N PRO A 114 -9.41 -11.38 20.66
CA PRO A 114 -10.16 -11.23 21.90
C PRO A 114 -9.25 -10.82 23.07
N ASN A 115 -9.85 -10.24 24.11
CA ASN A 115 -9.11 -9.76 25.29
C ASN A 115 -8.34 -10.87 26.02
N THR A 116 -8.77 -12.12 25.90
CA THR A 116 -8.08 -13.28 26.49
C THR A 116 -6.67 -13.49 25.94
N ILE A 117 -6.42 -13.10 24.68
CA ILE A 117 -5.08 -13.23 24.04
C ILE A 117 -4.19 -12.01 24.36
N ARG A 118 -4.77 -10.92 24.83
CA ARG A 118 -4.08 -9.67 25.18
C ARG A 118 -4.41 -9.21 26.60
N PRO A 119 -4.12 -10.02 27.62
CA PRO A 119 -4.44 -9.68 29.00
C PRO A 119 -3.65 -8.46 29.45
N GLU A 120 -4.20 -7.71 30.40
CA GLU A 120 -3.47 -6.64 31.07
C GLU A 120 -2.29 -7.19 31.87
N ILE A 121 -1.20 -6.45 31.87
CA ILE A 121 0.02 -6.81 32.57
C ILE A 121 0.01 -6.11 33.93
N LYS A 122 0.11 -6.87 35.03
CA LYS A 122 0.23 -6.32 36.38
C LYS A 122 1.69 -5.92 36.63
N ILE A 123 1.93 -4.64 36.89
CA ILE A 123 3.24 -4.10 37.20
C ILE A 123 3.24 -3.67 38.67
N GLY A 124 3.90 -4.44 39.54
CA GLY A 124 4.15 -4.05 40.95
C GLY A 124 2.93 -3.48 41.71
N GLY A 125 2.25 -4.27 42.50
CA GLY A 125 1.14 -3.84 43.32
C GLY A 125 -0.19 -3.61 42.59
N GLN A 126 -0.69 -2.40 42.60
CA GLN A 126 -2.02 -2.07 42.04
C GLN A 126 -2.00 -1.49 40.62
N LYS A 127 -0.84 -1.31 40.00
CA LYS A 127 -0.75 -0.73 38.65
C LYS A 127 -0.88 -1.83 37.59
N THR A 128 -1.83 -1.63 36.68
CA THR A 128 -1.98 -2.44 35.47
C THR A 128 -1.49 -1.66 34.26
N SER A 129 -0.78 -2.34 33.35
CA SER A 129 -0.41 -1.80 32.05
C SER A 129 -1.18 -2.54 30.97
N SER A 130 -1.60 -1.83 29.94
CA SER A 130 -2.22 -2.45 28.76
C SER A 130 -1.17 -3.30 28.04
N ASN A 131 -1.60 -4.44 27.54
CA ASN A 131 -0.78 -5.28 26.64
C ASN A 131 -0.41 -4.49 25.38
N ASP A 132 0.81 -4.70 24.85
CA ASP A 132 1.29 -4.00 23.65
C ASP A 132 0.35 -4.11 22.45
N LEU A 133 -0.25 -5.29 22.23
CA LEU A 133 -1.26 -5.45 21.17
C LEU A 133 -2.47 -4.55 21.39
N THR A 134 -2.87 -4.33 22.64
CA THR A 134 -3.98 -3.42 22.96
C THR A 134 -3.61 -1.97 22.69
N VAL A 135 -2.36 -1.58 22.98
CA VAL A 135 -1.85 -0.23 22.68
C VAL A 135 -1.82 0.00 21.18
N LEU A 136 -1.28 -0.92 20.40
CA LEU A 136 -1.23 -0.83 18.94
C LEU A 136 -2.62 -0.74 18.30
N ILE A 137 -3.59 -1.52 18.80
CA ILE A 137 -4.99 -1.44 18.32
C ILE A 137 -5.60 -0.07 18.64
N LYS A 138 -5.37 0.46 19.84
CA LYS A 138 -5.84 1.82 20.21
C LYS A 138 -5.24 2.88 19.30
N GLU A 139 -3.96 2.79 18.98
CA GLU A 139 -3.30 3.72 18.04
C GLU A 139 -3.92 3.64 16.64
N ILE A 140 -4.16 2.42 16.10
CA ILE A 140 -4.84 2.24 14.82
C ILE A 140 -6.21 2.91 14.81
N VAL A 141 -7.00 2.70 15.87
CA VAL A 141 -8.33 3.33 16.01
C VAL A 141 -8.22 4.85 16.09
N THR A 142 -7.22 5.35 16.81
CA THR A 142 -6.99 6.81 16.94
C THR A 142 -6.64 7.42 15.59
N TYR A 143 -5.71 6.83 14.84
CA TYR A 143 -5.36 7.32 13.50
C TYR A 143 -6.56 7.26 12.54
N ASN A 144 -7.33 6.17 12.58
CA ASN A 144 -8.54 6.04 11.76
C ASN A 144 -9.59 7.12 12.10
N ASN A 145 -9.76 7.43 13.37
CA ASN A 145 -10.70 8.47 13.80
C ASN A 145 -10.21 9.88 13.44
N ASN A 146 -8.89 10.09 13.37
CA ASN A 146 -8.30 11.36 12.97
C ASN A 146 -8.42 11.63 11.47
N ILE A 147 -8.63 10.58 10.65
CA ILE A 147 -8.89 10.75 9.22
C ILE A 147 -10.24 11.43 9.04
N GLY A 148 -10.22 12.67 8.57
CA GLY A 148 -11.44 13.44 8.28
C GLY A 148 -11.98 14.29 9.44
N VAL A 149 -11.32 14.31 10.60
CA VAL A 149 -11.72 15.17 11.71
C VAL A 149 -10.95 16.49 11.66
N LYS A 150 -11.69 17.60 11.48
CA LYS A 150 -11.20 19.00 11.41
C LYS A 150 -10.40 19.34 10.15
N ILE A 151 -11.14 19.57 9.08
CA ILE A 151 -10.56 20.00 7.83
C ILE A 151 -11.15 21.36 7.48
N VAL A 152 -10.31 22.38 7.50
CA VAL A 152 -10.68 23.75 7.13
C VAL A 152 -10.19 24.08 5.72
N ASP A 153 -9.17 23.39 5.22
CA ASP A 153 -8.55 23.67 3.93
C ASP A 153 -8.28 22.37 3.13
N GLU A 154 -8.55 22.37 1.81
CA GLU A 154 -8.38 21.19 0.95
C GLU A 154 -6.92 20.67 0.92
N SER A 155 -5.94 21.54 1.04
CA SER A 155 -4.52 21.14 1.09
C SER A 155 -4.14 20.43 2.39
N GLU A 156 -4.72 20.85 3.52
CA GLU A 156 -4.55 20.21 4.82
C GLU A 156 -5.27 18.87 4.91
N ILE A 157 -6.41 18.73 4.21
CA ILE A 157 -7.16 17.47 4.09
C ILE A 157 -6.23 16.38 3.60
N THR A 158 -5.61 16.66 2.48
CA THR A 158 -4.79 15.70 1.74
C THR A 158 -3.63 15.23 2.59
N LYS A 159 -2.96 16.15 3.28
CA LYS A 159 -1.82 15.84 4.16
C LYS A 159 -2.26 15.05 5.39
N ASN A 160 -3.35 15.47 6.05
CA ASN A 160 -3.86 14.80 7.25
C ASN A 160 -4.29 13.36 6.96
N ILE A 161 -5.08 13.13 5.91
CA ILE A 161 -5.50 11.79 5.48
C ILE A 161 -4.27 10.92 5.24
N TYR A 162 -3.29 11.49 4.56
CA TYR A 162 -2.09 10.80 4.18
C TYR A 162 -1.24 10.40 5.40
N ASP A 163 -0.91 11.36 6.27
CA ASP A 163 -0.07 11.12 7.45
C ASP A 163 -0.73 10.09 8.40
N ASN A 164 -2.03 10.23 8.67
CA ASN A 164 -2.76 9.28 9.52
C ASN A 164 -2.87 7.89 8.86
N THR A 165 -3.04 7.81 7.54
CA THR A 165 -3.06 6.52 6.83
C THR A 165 -1.69 5.82 6.92
N CYS A 166 -0.60 6.56 6.75
CA CYS A 166 0.74 6.00 6.88
C CYS A 166 1.06 5.53 8.30
N LEU A 167 0.69 6.31 9.31
CA LEU A 167 0.85 5.93 10.71
C LEU A 167 0.02 4.69 11.04
N MET A 168 -1.21 4.62 10.56
CA MET A 168 -2.08 3.46 10.74
C MET A 168 -1.48 2.21 10.09
N GLU A 169 -0.93 2.30 8.89
CA GLU A 169 -0.26 1.18 8.21
C GLU A 169 0.99 0.71 8.97
N GLN A 170 1.84 1.63 9.41
CA GLN A 170 3.03 1.32 10.19
C GLN A 170 2.66 0.60 11.49
N THR A 171 1.65 1.09 12.20
CA THR A 171 1.14 0.49 13.42
C THR A 171 0.54 -0.91 13.16
N TYR A 172 -0.18 -1.08 12.05
CA TYR A 172 -0.68 -2.39 11.65
C TYR A 172 0.45 -3.38 11.33
N PHE A 173 1.50 -2.96 10.64
CA PHE A 173 2.67 -3.81 10.41
C PHE A 173 3.37 -4.21 11.71
N ALA A 174 3.49 -3.30 12.67
CA ALA A 174 4.02 -3.62 13.98
C ALA A 174 3.13 -4.63 14.72
N PHE A 175 1.83 -4.44 14.67
CA PHE A 175 0.85 -5.37 15.23
C PHE A 175 0.99 -6.79 14.63
N VAL A 176 1.09 -6.90 13.30
CA VAL A 176 1.24 -8.21 12.62
C VAL A 176 2.59 -8.86 12.92
N LYS A 177 3.65 -8.07 13.05
CA LYS A 177 5.00 -8.57 13.39
C LYS A 177 5.17 -8.90 14.87
N GLY A 178 4.21 -8.57 15.73
CA GLY A 178 4.32 -8.74 17.18
C GLY A 178 5.37 -7.81 17.80
N ALA A 179 5.60 -6.63 17.22
CA ALA A 179 6.51 -5.64 17.78
C ALA A 179 5.89 -5.03 19.05
N THR A 180 6.75 -4.60 19.98
CA THR A 180 6.32 -3.90 21.19
C THR A 180 5.90 -2.46 20.86
N ALA A 181 4.87 -1.97 21.56
CA ALA A 181 4.45 -0.58 21.46
C ALA A 181 5.64 0.34 21.86
N GLY A 182 5.89 1.37 21.06
CA GLY A 182 7.01 2.31 21.29
C GLY A 182 8.28 2.02 20.48
N GLN A 183 8.47 0.83 19.92
CA GLN A 183 9.59 0.57 19.00
C GLN A 183 9.43 1.22 17.61
N GLN A 184 8.25 1.73 17.30
CA GLN A 184 7.94 2.33 16.00
C GLN A 184 8.66 3.64 15.73
N THR A 185 8.93 4.45 16.76
CA THR A 185 9.52 5.78 16.61
C THR A 185 11.04 5.76 16.39
N LEU A 186 11.71 4.66 16.69
CA LEU A 186 13.16 4.57 16.60
C LEU A 186 13.68 4.03 15.25
N ASN A 187 12.81 3.41 14.44
CA ASN A 187 13.25 2.74 13.20
C ASN A 187 13.12 3.60 11.93
N SER A 188 12.62 4.83 12.01
CA SER A 188 12.66 5.74 10.87
C SER A 188 14.08 6.16 10.48
N ASN A 189 15.07 5.95 11.36
CA ASN A 189 16.48 6.29 11.13
C ASN A 189 17.43 5.09 10.93
N ASN A 190 16.98 3.85 11.09
CA ASN A 190 17.83 2.68 10.86
C ASN A 190 17.55 2.05 9.49
N LYS A 191 18.41 2.38 8.55
CA LYS A 191 18.63 1.72 7.26
C LYS A 191 19.16 0.30 7.46
N ASN A 192 18.36 -0.66 7.81
CA ASN A 192 18.74 -2.07 7.64
C ASN A 192 17.47 -2.93 7.64
N TYR A 193 16.84 -3.03 6.49
CA TYR A 193 15.96 -4.15 6.18
C TYR A 193 16.69 -5.02 5.16
N VAL A 194 17.23 -6.12 5.66
CA VAL A 194 17.62 -7.27 4.83
C VAL A 194 16.38 -7.96 4.29
#